data_4ff8526d213f32b72c2b3a20db2db521
#
_entry.id   4ff8526d213f32b72c2b3a20db2db521
#
_cell.length_a   1.000
_cell.length_b   1.000
_cell.length_c   1.000
_cell.angle_alpha   90.00
_cell.angle_beta   90.00
_cell.angle_gamma   90.00
#
_symmetry.space_group_name_H-M   'P 1'
#
loop_
_entity.id
_entity.type
_entity.pdbx_description
1 polymer ?
#
loop_
_entity_poly.entity_id
_entity_poly.type
_entity_poly.pdbx_seq_one_letter_code
_entity_poly.pdbx_strand_id
1 'polypeptide(L)'
;MKKCMVPITKCLNFIHQKVIQKTMIEILIEPFQYEFMTRSIVTAIGSGVMLSLLGPFAINRNMGFMADAMAHATLPIIAIGVFLGFSISELGVPASILIAFFLGYIIKNSNIGEDTSIGIIFSSFFALGFVLISILDVTINLEDLLFGQILAVSNFDVVIVVSMSIGVVSLVVIFFKQLLFY
;
A
#
# COMPACT_ATOMS: atom_id res chain seq x y z
N MET A 1 33.85 54.78 -23.60
CA MET A 1 33.52 53.38 -23.95
C MET A 1 34.18 52.45 -22.95
N LYS A 2 33.49 52.08 -21.83
CA LYS A 2 33.98 51.07 -20.88
C LYS A 2 33.27 49.76 -21.25
N LYS A 3 33.94 48.84 -21.92
CA LYS A 3 33.52 47.48 -22.17
C LYS A 3 33.44 46.74 -20.80
N CYS A 4 32.24 46.42 -20.42
CA CYS A 4 31.98 45.55 -19.26
C CYS A 4 32.45 44.12 -19.62
N MET A 5 33.65 43.78 -19.27
CA MET A 5 34.25 42.46 -19.47
C MET A 5 33.74 41.58 -18.32
N VAL A 6 32.55 40.96 -18.46
CA VAL A 6 32.10 39.93 -17.51
C VAL A 6 33.05 38.73 -17.67
N PRO A 7 33.72 38.27 -16.62
CA PRO A 7 34.64 37.16 -16.73
C PRO A 7 33.91 35.90 -17.21
N ILE A 8 34.43 35.34 -18.30
CA ILE A 8 33.89 34.14 -18.98
C ILE A 8 33.58 33.03 -17.99
N THR A 9 34.33 32.92 -16.90
CA THR A 9 34.10 31.96 -15.80
C THR A 9 32.76 32.15 -15.07
N LYS A 10 32.29 33.39 -14.87
CA LYS A 10 30.99 33.64 -14.26
C LYS A 10 29.82 33.30 -15.21
N CYS A 11 30.02 33.54 -16.52
CA CYS A 11 29.01 33.16 -17.51
C CYS A 11 28.92 31.63 -17.67
N LEU A 12 30.06 30.95 -17.66
CA LEU A 12 30.12 29.48 -17.71
C LEU A 12 29.47 28.84 -16.44
N ASN A 13 29.79 29.37 -15.26
CA ASN A 13 29.16 28.88 -14.03
C ASN A 13 27.65 29.11 -13.96
N PHE A 14 27.20 30.26 -14.47
CA PHE A 14 25.76 30.57 -14.52
C PHE A 14 25.02 29.65 -15.50
N ILE A 15 25.61 29.38 -16.68
CA ILE A 15 25.07 28.44 -17.64
C ILE A 15 25.10 27.03 -17.09
N HIS A 16 26.19 26.61 -16.45
CA HIS A 16 26.34 25.28 -15.86
C HIS A 16 25.32 25.04 -14.72
N GLN A 17 25.14 26.03 -13.83
CA GLN A 17 24.10 25.94 -12.78
C GLN A 17 22.69 25.90 -13.36
N LYS A 18 22.40 26.69 -14.38
CA LYS A 18 21.08 26.72 -15.00
C LYS A 18 20.75 25.44 -15.78
N VAL A 19 21.76 24.85 -16.42
CA VAL A 19 21.63 23.56 -17.11
C VAL A 19 21.42 22.43 -16.11
N ILE A 20 22.21 22.38 -15.02
CA ILE A 20 22.05 21.36 -13.96
C ILE A 20 20.67 21.49 -13.31
N GLN A 21 20.24 22.69 -12.99
CA GLN A 21 18.95 22.93 -12.34
C GLN A 21 17.77 22.55 -13.26
N LYS A 22 17.88 22.87 -14.55
CA LYS A 22 16.88 22.48 -15.56
C LYS A 22 16.85 20.96 -15.74
N THR A 23 18.00 20.31 -15.83
CA THR A 23 18.12 18.85 -15.97
C THR A 23 17.58 18.12 -14.72
N MET A 24 17.85 18.64 -13.50
CA MET A 24 17.33 18.05 -12.26
C MET A 24 15.79 18.16 -12.18
N ILE A 25 15.22 19.27 -12.59
CA ILE A 25 13.76 19.45 -12.63
C ILE A 25 13.14 18.55 -13.70
N GLU A 26 13.75 18.46 -14.88
CA GLU A 26 13.28 17.56 -15.95
C GLU A 26 13.31 16.10 -15.51
N ILE A 27 14.38 15.63 -14.89
CA ILE A 27 14.50 14.26 -14.33
C ILE A 27 13.43 13.99 -13.26
N LEU A 28 13.06 14.99 -12.46
CA LEU A 28 12.02 14.85 -11.44
C LEU A 28 10.60 14.85 -12.03
N ILE A 29 10.38 15.57 -13.14
CA ILE A 29 9.05 15.71 -13.77
C ILE A 29 8.82 14.62 -14.81
N GLU A 30 9.86 14.13 -15.48
CA GLU A 30 9.76 13.13 -16.53
C GLU A 30 8.99 11.86 -16.11
N PRO A 31 9.19 11.28 -14.91
CA PRO A 31 8.41 10.14 -14.45
C PRO A 31 6.90 10.40 -14.37
N PHE A 32 6.48 11.63 -14.06
CA PHE A 32 5.06 11.99 -13.95
C PHE A 32 4.34 12.10 -15.31
N GLN A 33 5.06 12.05 -16.41
CA GLN A 33 4.45 12.01 -17.75
C GLN A 33 3.93 10.61 -18.10
N TYR A 34 4.38 9.59 -17.39
CA TYR A 34 3.92 8.22 -17.60
C TYR A 34 2.63 7.95 -16.79
N GLU A 35 1.62 7.48 -17.49
CA GLU A 35 0.28 7.22 -16.89
C GLU A 35 0.32 6.21 -15.75
N PHE A 36 1.15 5.17 -15.85
CA PHE A 36 1.34 4.19 -14.79
C PHE A 36 1.95 4.79 -13.52
N MET A 37 2.87 5.74 -13.67
CA MET A 37 3.51 6.41 -12.53
C MET A 37 2.51 7.30 -11.77
N THR A 38 1.68 8.02 -12.50
CA THR A 38 0.64 8.87 -11.90
C THR A 38 -0.36 8.02 -11.11
N ARG A 39 -0.79 6.88 -11.65
CA ARG A 39 -1.67 5.92 -10.96
C ARG A 39 -1.02 5.38 -9.68
N SER A 40 0.23 4.97 -9.76
CA SER A 40 1.01 4.46 -8.63
C SER A 40 1.14 5.48 -7.51
N ILE A 41 1.41 6.74 -7.84
CA ILE A 41 1.53 7.82 -6.86
C ILE A 41 0.19 8.11 -6.19
N VAL A 42 -0.91 8.19 -6.94
CA VAL A 42 -2.25 8.41 -6.39
C VAL A 42 -2.62 7.28 -5.42
N THR A 43 -2.36 6.03 -5.81
CA THR A 43 -2.60 4.86 -4.96
C THR A 43 -1.73 4.88 -3.70
N ALA A 44 -0.44 5.22 -3.83
CA ALA A 44 0.47 5.32 -2.69
C ALA A 44 0.06 6.41 -1.70
N ILE A 45 -0.36 7.58 -2.19
CA ILE A 45 -0.86 8.66 -1.33
C ILE A 45 -2.16 8.23 -0.66
N GLY A 46 -3.12 7.65 -1.39
CA GLY A 46 -4.39 7.20 -0.85
C GLY A 46 -4.21 6.15 0.25
N SER A 47 -3.40 5.13 0.01
CA SER A 47 -3.09 4.11 1.02
C SER A 47 -2.32 4.68 2.20
N GLY A 48 -1.35 5.57 1.97
CA GLY A 48 -0.61 6.26 3.03
C GLY A 48 -1.49 7.08 3.95
N VAL A 49 -2.47 7.82 3.42
CA VAL A 49 -3.46 8.57 4.20
C VAL A 49 -4.31 7.63 5.05
N MET A 50 -4.82 6.52 4.48
CA MET A 50 -5.58 5.53 5.26
C MET A 50 -4.77 4.96 6.42
N LEU A 51 -3.56 4.50 6.15
CA LEU A 51 -2.69 3.89 7.15
C LEU A 51 -2.27 4.88 8.23
N SER A 52 -1.99 6.14 7.89
CA SER A 52 -1.62 7.17 8.87
C SER A 52 -2.76 7.53 9.82
N LEU A 53 -4.01 7.48 9.34
CA LEU A 53 -5.19 7.74 10.16
C LEU A 53 -5.56 6.56 11.05
N LEU A 54 -5.43 5.32 10.55
CA LEU A 54 -5.78 4.12 11.31
C LEU A 54 -4.68 3.67 12.27
N GLY A 55 -3.40 3.98 11.97
CA GLY A 55 -2.24 3.55 12.75
C GLY A 55 -2.32 3.88 14.23
N PRO A 56 -2.61 5.12 14.65
CA PRO A 56 -2.73 5.47 16.07
C PRO A 56 -3.79 4.67 16.81
N PHE A 57 -4.92 4.34 16.18
CA PHE A 57 -5.97 3.53 16.78
C PHE A 57 -5.55 2.06 16.92
N ALA A 58 -4.85 1.52 15.93
CA ALA A 58 -4.30 0.16 15.99
C ALA A 58 -3.27 0.03 17.11
N ILE A 59 -2.35 0.99 17.23
CA ILE A 59 -1.33 0.99 18.28
C ILE A 59 -1.97 1.11 19.67
N ASN A 60 -2.97 1.98 19.84
CA ASN A 60 -3.66 2.17 21.11
C ASN A 60 -4.39 0.89 21.59
N ARG A 61 -4.76 0.02 20.68
CA ARG A 61 -5.37 -1.30 20.98
C ARG A 61 -4.38 -2.46 21.04
N ASN A 62 -3.08 -2.20 21.04
CA ASN A 62 -2.03 -3.22 20.96
C ASN A 62 -2.14 -4.12 19.73
N MET A 63 -2.63 -3.58 18.61
CA MET A 63 -2.80 -4.28 17.32
C MET A 63 -1.82 -3.72 16.27
N GLY A 64 -0.60 -3.36 16.67
CA GLY A 64 0.38 -2.70 15.79
C GLY A 64 0.78 -3.52 14.56
N PHE A 65 0.70 -4.86 14.66
CA PHE A 65 1.03 -5.80 13.58
C PHE A 65 -0.16 -6.16 12.68
N MET A 66 -1.36 -5.63 12.96
CA MET A 66 -2.60 -6.04 12.29
C MET A 66 -2.59 -5.81 10.77
N ALA A 67 -2.08 -4.67 10.31
CA ALA A 67 -2.11 -4.33 8.89
C ALA A 67 -1.27 -5.30 8.05
N ASP A 68 -0.07 -5.63 8.52
CA ASP A 68 0.83 -6.57 7.87
C ASP A 68 0.28 -8.00 7.92
N ALA A 69 -0.22 -8.40 9.10
CA ALA A 69 -0.84 -9.70 9.28
C ALA A 69 -2.05 -9.92 8.35
N MET A 70 -2.90 -8.91 8.18
CA MET A 70 -4.05 -9.00 7.27
C MET A 70 -3.62 -9.12 5.81
N ALA A 71 -2.61 -8.37 5.38
CA ALA A 71 -2.11 -8.44 4.01
C ALA A 71 -1.67 -9.86 3.64
N HIS A 72 -0.93 -10.51 4.51
CA HIS A 72 -0.42 -11.86 4.27
C HIS A 72 -1.44 -12.97 4.59
N ALA A 73 -2.36 -12.77 5.51
CA ALA A 73 -3.42 -13.74 5.80
C ALA A 73 -4.43 -13.90 4.64
N THR A 74 -4.46 -12.99 3.67
CA THR A 74 -5.29 -13.12 2.47
C THR A 74 -4.72 -14.10 1.44
N LEU A 75 -3.45 -14.48 1.53
CA LEU A 75 -2.75 -15.32 0.55
C LEU A 75 -3.47 -16.62 0.19
N PRO A 76 -3.99 -17.43 1.14
CA PRO A 76 -4.69 -18.67 0.79
C PRO A 76 -5.93 -18.44 -0.06
N ILE A 77 -6.67 -17.36 0.23
CA ILE A 77 -7.91 -17.03 -0.49
C ILE A 77 -7.56 -16.57 -1.90
N ILE A 78 -6.51 -15.76 -2.03
CA ILE A 78 -6.02 -15.31 -3.34
C ILE A 78 -5.52 -16.50 -4.15
N ALA A 79 -4.75 -17.42 -3.56
CA ALA A 79 -4.24 -18.61 -4.23
C ALA A 79 -5.38 -19.47 -4.82
N ILE A 80 -6.41 -19.75 -4.02
CA ILE A 80 -7.59 -20.51 -4.46
C ILE A 80 -8.36 -19.74 -5.52
N GLY A 81 -8.56 -18.44 -5.35
CA GLY A 81 -9.33 -17.64 -6.28
C GLY A 81 -8.66 -17.51 -7.65
N VAL A 82 -7.35 -17.33 -7.69
CA VAL A 82 -6.60 -17.30 -8.96
C VAL A 82 -6.60 -18.69 -9.64
N PHE A 83 -6.52 -19.76 -8.88
CA PHE A 83 -6.69 -21.13 -9.41
C PHE A 83 -8.08 -21.30 -10.05
N LEU A 84 -9.12 -20.67 -9.51
CA LEU A 84 -10.48 -20.64 -10.08
C LEU A 84 -10.64 -19.68 -11.28
N GLY A 85 -9.61 -18.92 -11.62
CA GLY A 85 -9.59 -18.01 -12.78
C GLY A 85 -9.99 -16.56 -12.48
N PHE A 86 -10.12 -16.17 -11.22
CA PHE A 86 -10.37 -14.78 -10.83
C PHE A 86 -9.10 -13.94 -10.86
N SER A 87 -9.23 -12.64 -11.10
CA SER A 87 -8.08 -11.72 -11.02
C SER A 87 -7.74 -11.35 -9.56
N ILE A 88 -6.46 -11.08 -9.29
CA ILE A 88 -6.00 -10.70 -7.94
C ILE A 88 -6.70 -9.43 -7.46
N SER A 89 -6.90 -8.45 -8.36
CA SER A 89 -7.58 -7.19 -8.04
C SER A 89 -9.04 -7.38 -7.60
N GLU A 90 -9.75 -8.34 -8.19
CA GLU A 90 -11.14 -8.65 -7.82
C GLU A 90 -11.24 -9.37 -6.47
N LEU A 91 -10.24 -10.19 -6.16
CA LEU A 91 -10.19 -10.99 -4.94
C LEU A 91 -9.72 -10.21 -3.71
N GLY A 92 -8.94 -9.16 -3.90
CA GLY A 92 -8.29 -8.43 -2.80
C GLY A 92 -9.27 -7.91 -1.75
N VAL A 93 -10.36 -7.25 -2.18
CA VAL A 93 -11.37 -6.69 -1.26
C VAL A 93 -12.17 -7.78 -0.55
N PRO A 94 -12.80 -8.76 -1.25
CA PRO A 94 -13.59 -9.79 -0.57
C PRO A 94 -12.72 -10.69 0.33
N ALA A 95 -11.49 -11.00 -0.06
CA ALA A 95 -10.56 -11.76 0.77
C ALA A 95 -10.23 -11.02 2.08
N SER A 96 -9.95 -9.72 1.98
CA SER A 96 -9.65 -8.89 3.16
C SER A 96 -10.84 -8.81 4.12
N ILE A 97 -12.06 -8.66 3.62
CA ILE A 97 -13.28 -8.64 4.43
C ILE A 97 -13.46 -9.98 5.14
N LEU A 98 -13.29 -11.10 4.44
CA LEU A 98 -13.47 -12.43 5.01
C LEU A 98 -12.43 -12.69 6.13
N ILE A 99 -11.18 -12.35 5.88
CA ILE A 99 -10.10 -12.47 6.90
C ILE A 99 -10.36 -11.55 8.09
N ALA A 100 -10.83 -10.32 7.87
CA ALA A 100 -11.14 -9.39 8.96
C ALA A 100 -12.24 -9.94 9.88
N PHE A 101 -13.31 -10.54 9.33
CA PHE A 101 -14.36 -11.21 10.10
C PHE A 101 -13.82 -12.41 10.87
N PHE A 102 -13.01 -13.24 10.23
CA PHE A 102 -12.42 -14.43 10.85
C PHE A 102 -11.49 -14.04 12.00
N LEU A 103 -10.63 -13.06 11.79
CA LEU A 103 -9.71 -12.53 12.77
C LEU A 103 -10.46 -11.91 13.96
N GLY A 104 -11.47 -11.09 13.70
CA GLY A 104 -12.31 -10.49 14.74
C GLY A 104 -13.07 -11.53 15.57
N TYR A 105 -13.55 -12.62 14.95
CA TYR A 105 -14.19 -13.74 15.65
C TYR A 105 -13.22 -14.44 16.58
N ILE A 106 -12.00 -14.73 16.13
CA ILE A 106 -10.99 -15.42 16.94
C ILE A 106 -10.54 -14.54 18.10
N ILE A 107 -10.23 -13.28 17.87
CA ILE A 107 -9.81 -12.33 18.91
C ILE A 107 -10.89 -12.24 20.01
N LYS A 108 -12.15 -12.12 19.62
CA LYS A 108 -13.28 -12.01 20.56
C LYS A 108 -13.46 -13.26 21.42
N ASN A 109 -13.21 -14.45 20.89
CA ASN A 109 -13.41 -15.72 21.57
C ASN A 109 -12.14 -16.31 22.19
N SER A 110 -11.00 -15.66 22.01
CA SER A 110 -9.71 -16.08 22.55
C SER A 110 -9.45 -15.40 23.90
N ASN A 111 -8.89 -16.16 24.83
CA ASN A 111 -8.35 -15.64 26.10
C ASN A 111 -6.87 -15.20 25.97
N ILE A 112 -6.35 -15.16 24.75
CA ILE A 112 -4.97 -14.76 24.45
C ILE A 112 -4.98 -13.28 24.03
N GLY A 113 -3.89 -12.58 24.30
CA GLY A 113 -3.75 -11.17 23.88
C GLY A 113 -4.00 -10.98 22.38
N GLU A 114 -4.57 -9.83 22.00
CA GLU A 114 -4.96 -9.52 20.62
C GLU A 114 -3.78 -9.67 19.65
N ASP A 115 -2.62 -9.13 19.99
CA ASP A 115 -1.40 -9.17 19.17
C ASP A 115 -0.87 -10.61 18.97
N THR A 116 -0.94 -11.43 20.02
CA THR A 116 -0.57 -12.86 19.94
C THR A 116 -1.51 -13.64 19.04
N SER A 117 -2.82 -13.38 19.14
CA SER A 117 -3.83 -14.01 18.27
C SER A 117 -3.61 -13.64 16.80
N ILE A 118 -3.30 -12.38 16.53
CA ILE A 118 -2.96 -11.88 15.19
C ILE A 118 -1.72 -12.60 14.66
N GLY A 119 -0.66 -12.74 15.47
CA GLY A 119 0.58 -13.40 15.07
C GLY A 119 0.39 -14.89 14.74
N ILE A 120 -0.44 -15.61 15.50
CA ILE A 120 -0.76 -17.03 15.25
C ILE A 120 -1.52 -17.16 13.91
N ILE A 121 -2.54 -16.34 13.69
CA ILE A 121 -3.33 -16.36 12.45
C ILE A 121 -2.45 -16.02 11.26
N PHE A 122 -1.66 -14.95 11.36
CA PHE A 122 -0.72 -14.57 10.33
C PHE A 122 0.18 -15.72 9.92
N SER A 123 0.89 -16.32 10.88
CA SER A 123 1.84 -17.40 10.60
C SER A 123 1.16 -18.63 10.00
N SER A 124 -0.03 -18.98 10.49
CA SER A 124 -0.79 -20.14 10.02
C SER A 124 -1.31 -19.94 8.59
N PHE A 125 -1.93 -18.78 8.31
CA PHE A 125 -2.46 -18.48 6.99
C PHE A 125 -1.36 -18.21 5.97
N PHE A 126 -0.28 -17.56 6.37
CA PHE A 126 0.88 -17.35 5.51
C PHE A 126 1.47 -18.69 5.06
N ALA A 127 1.73 -19.61 6.01
CA ALA A 127 2.25 -20.93 5.68
C ALA A 127 1.29 -21.73 4.78
N LEU A 128 -0.02 -21.67 5.09
CA LEU A 128 -1.05 -22.34 4.29
C LEU A 128 -1.14 -21.76 2.89
N GLY A 129 -1.08 -20.44 2.75
CA GLY A 129 -1.06 -19.76 1.45
C GLY A 129 0.14 -20.18 0.60
N PHE A 130 1.32 -20.22 1.19
CA PHE A 130 2.54 -20.66 0.53
C PHE A 130 2.45 -22.11 0.02
N VAL A 131 1.94 -23.01 0.86
CA VAL A 131 1.71 -24.41 0.49
C VAL A 131 0.70 -24.53 -0.65
N LEU A 132 -0.41 -23.78 -0.60
CA LEU A 132 -1.43 -23.82 -1.65
C LEU A 132 -0.88 -23.31 -2.98
N ILE A 133 -0.13 -22.21 -3.01
CA ILE A 133 0.50 -21.69 -4.23
C ILE A 133 1.42 -22.74 -4.85
N SER A 134 2.18 -23.45 -4.01
CA SER A 134 3.09 -24.50 -4.45
C SER A 134 2.39 -25.74 -5.01
N ILE A 135 1.26 -26.16 -4.40
CA ILE A 135 0.52 -27.36 -4.81
C ILE A 135 -0.36 -27.07 -6.05
N LEU A 136 -0.98 -25.91 -6.12
CA LEU A 136 -1.89 -25.53 -7.21
C LEU A 136 -1.17 -25.09 -8.46
N ASP A 137 0.18 -25.05 -8.44
CA ASP A 137 1.04 -24.66 -9.57
C ASP A 137 0.60 -23.32 -10.19
N VAL A 138 0.19 -22.39 -9.32
CA VAL A 138 -0.35 -21.09 -9.74
C VAL A 138 0.82 -20.26 -10.27
N THR A 139 0.73 -19.84 -11.53
CA THR A 139 1.75 -19.04 -12.21
C THR A 139 1.76 -17.57 -11.75
N ILE A 140 1.86 -17.36 -10.44
CA ILE A 140 2.00 -16.03 -9.86
C ILE A 140 3.45 -15.86 -9.37
N ASN A 141 4.06 -14.74 -9.68
CA ASN A 141 5.33 -14.37 -9.08
C ASN A 141 5.11 -14.13 -7.58
N LEU A 142 5.72 -14.98 -6.74
CA LEU A 142 5.63 -14.88 -5.29
C LEU A 142 6.12 -13.52 -4.77
N GLU A 143 7.13 -12.96 -5.43
CA GLU A 143 7.64 -11.61 -5.09
C GLU A 143 6.56 -10.55 -5.26
N ASP A 144 5.83 -10.61 -6.38
CA ASP A 144 4.75 -9.65 -6.68
C ASP A 144 3.58 -9.75 -5.69
N LEU A 145 3.33 -10.97 -5.20
CA LEU A 145 2.27 -11.24 -4.27
C LEU A 145 2.63 -10.84 -2.82
N LEU A 146 3.90 -10.98 -2.44
CA LEU A 146 4.38 -10.67 -1.09
C LEU A 146 4.70 -9.18 -0.92
N PHE A 147 5.31 -8.55 -1.91
CA PHE A 147 5.76 -7.16 -1.84
C PHE A 147 4.82 -6.19 -2.58
N GLY A 148 3.88 -6.74 -3.38
CA GLY A 148 2.98 -5.97 -4.22
C GLY A 148 3.67 -5.38 -5.46
N GLN A 149 2.87 -5.08 -6.47
CA GLN A 149 3.31 -4.42 -7.70
C GLN A 149 2.76 -3.00 -7.77
N ILE A 150 3.48 -2.02 -7.22
CA ILE A 150 3.07 -0.62 -7.30
C ILE A 150 3.00 -0.13 -8.76
N LEU A 151 3.83 -0.68 -9.65
CA LEU A 151 3.90 -0.27 -11.05
C LEU A 151 2.80 -0.88 -11.94
N ALA A 152 2.17 -1.98 -11.50
CA ALA A 152 1.11 -2.66 -12.26
C ALA A 152 -0.31 -2.26 -11.86
N VAL A 153 -0.48 -1.10 -11.21
CA VAL A 153 -1.78 -0.60 -10.74
C VAL A 153 -2.70 -0.29 -11.92
N SER A 154 -3.86 -0.95 -11.96
CA SER A 154 -4.90 -0.70 -12.95
C SER A 154 -5.75 0.52 -12.58
N ASN A 155 -6.52 1.06 -13.57
CA ASN A 155 -7.47 2.14 -13.28
C ASN A 155 -8.54 1.72 -12.27
N PHE A 156 -8.92 0.45 -12.26
CA PHE A 156 -9.89 -0.10 -11.33
C PHE A 156 -9.34 -0.07 -9.88
N ASP A 157 -8.08 -0.43 -9.68
CA ASP A 157 -7.43 -0.40 -8.38
C ASP A 157 -7.33 1.03 -7.82
N VAL A 158 -7.00 2.01 -8.67
CA VAL A 158 -6.99 3.44 -8.28
C VAL A 158 -8.36 3.87 -7.75
N VAL A 159 -9.44 3.53 -8.47
CA VAL A 159 -10.81 3.89 -8.05
C VAL A 159 -11.16 3.24 -6.71
N ILE A 160 -10.82 1.96 -6.52
CA ILE A 160 -11.03 1.25 -5.25
C ILE A 160 -10.28 1.94 -4.11
N VAL A 161 -8.98 2.18 -4.27
CA VAL A 161 -8.16 2.77 -3.21
C VAL A 161 -8.62 4.18 -2.86
N VAL A 162 -8.94 5.01 -3.85
CA VAL A 162 -9.43 6.38 -3.62
C VAL A 162 -10.80 6.36 -2.93
N SER A 163 -11.72 5.51 -3.36
CA SER A 163 -13.04 5.40 -2.74
C SER A 163 -12.97 4.90 -1.30
N MET A 164 -12.13 3.88 -1.05
CA MET A 164 -11.88 3.39 0.31
C MET A 164 -11.20 4.44 1.18
N SER A 165 -10.24 5.19 0.64
CA SER A 165 -9.56 6.27 1.37
C SER A 165 -10.55 7.34 1.83
N ILE A 166 -11.44 7.80 0.94
CA ILE A 166 -12.50 8.75 1.30
C ILE A 166 -13.44 8.16 2.35
N GLY A 167 -13.82 6.88 2.20
CA GLY A 167 -14.67 6.18 3.16
C GLY A 167 -14.04 6.12 4.56
N VAL A 168 -12.78 5.71 4.65
CA VAL A 168 -12.03 5.62 5.92
C VAL A 168 -11.86 7.00 6.55
N VAL A 169 -11.47 8.02 5.79
CA VAL A 169 -11.34 9.40 6.29
C VAL A 169 -12.67 9.88 6.86
N SER A 170 -13.77 9.70 6.12
CA SER A 170 -15.11 10.09 6.56
C SER A 170 -15.52 9.37 7.85
N LEU A 171 -15.27 8.06 7.93
CA LEU A 171 -15.59 7.24 9.08
C LEU A 171 -14.78 7.66 10.30
N VAL A 172 -13.47 7.87 10.14
CA VAL A 172 -12.61 8.35 11.24
C VAL A 172 -13.04 9.73 11.72
N VAL A 173 -13.37 10.67 10.82
CA VAL A 173 -13.81 12.02 11.22
C VAL A 173 -15.13 11.97 11.98
N ILE A 174 -16.11 11.17 11.54
CA ILE A 174 -17.43 11.04 12.18
C ILE A 174 -17.30 10.38 13.56
N PHE A 175 -16.52 9.31 13.64
CA PHE A 175 -16.39 8.51 14.88
C PHE A 175 -15.16 8.86 15.71
N PHE A 176 -14.45 9.94 15.40
CA PHE A 176 -13.20 10.30 16.05
C PHE A 176 -13.27 10.29 17.59
N LYS A 177 -14.33 10.91 18.15
CA LYS A 177 -14.55 10.93 19.60
C LYS A 177 -14.78 9.52 20.19
N GLN A 178 -15.52 8.68 19.51
CA GLN A 178 -15.80 7.32 19.98
C GLN A 178 -14.57 6.42 19.88
N LEU A 179 -13.79 6.57 18.82
CA LEU A 179 -12.55 5.82 18.61
C LEU A 179 -11.45 6.20 19.62
N LEU A 180 -11.46 7.46 20.11
CA LEU A 180 -10.44 7.94 21.06
C LEU A 180 -10.76 7.55 22.51
N PHE A 181 -12.05 7.46 22.88
CA PHE A 181 -12.48 7.25 24.27
C PHE A 181 -12.92 5.81 24.59
N TYR A 182 -12.86 4.90 23.63
CA TYR A 182 -13.18 3.49 23.79
C TYR A 182 -11.92 2.65 23.73
#